data_7f90f65d6f1a5e57326f757e1975789d
#
_entry.id   7f90f65d6f1a5e57326f757e1975789d
#
_cell.length_a   1.000
_cell.length_b   1.000
_cell.length_c   1.000
_cell.angle_alpha   90.00
_cell.angle_beta   90.00
_cell.angle_gamma   90.00
#
_symmetry.space_group_name_H-M   'P 1'
#
loop_
_entity.id
_entity.type
_entity.pdbx_description
1 polymer ?
#
loop_
_entity_poly.entity_id
_entity_poly.type
_entity_poly.pdbx_seq_one_letter_code
_entity_poly.pdbx_strand_id
1 'polypeptide(L)'
;FRRVLFRSLGTTIHNIELVPGKGGQMVRSAGAAAQLVAKEGLFATVRMPSTEMRLVPLLCMATVGQVSNLDHENMAIGKAGRARHMGKRPEIRGSAMNPVDHPHGGGEGKAPTGMPPKTPWGKTAMGLRTRRNKLTQRLIVRSRHAK
;
A
#
# COMPACT_ATOMS: atom_id res chain seq x y z
N PHE A 1 16.13 2.35 18.77
CA PHE A 1 16.12 1.33 17.70
C PHE A 1 16.66 0.01 18.26
N ARG A 2 15.80 -0.93 18.58
CA ARG A 2 16.21 -2.28 19.02
C ARG A 2 15.86 -3.27 17.93
N ARG A 3 16.66 -4.34 17.77
CA ARG A 3 16.33 -5.52 16.98
C ARG A 3 15.01 -6.11 17.51
N VAL A 4 13.89 -5.59 17.04
CA VAL A 4 12.56 -5.82 17.64
C VAL A 4 11.99 -7.17 17.24
N LEU A 5 12.49 -7.75 16.16
CA LEU A 5 12.02 -9.06 15.69
C LEU A 5 12.41 -10.22 16.64
N PHE A 6 13.22 -9.95 17.68
CA PHE A 6 13.47 -10.90 18.79
C PHE A 6 12.42 -10.83 19.91
N ARG A 7 11.45 -9.92 19.87
CA ARG A 7 10.42 -9.79 20.91
C ARG A 7 9.33 -10.86 20.82
N SER A 8 8.42 -10.85 21.81
CA SER A 8 7.32 -11.80 21.93
C SER A 8 6.39 -11.76 20.73
N LEU A 9 5.82 -12.89 20.36
CA LEU A 9 4.78 -13.00 19.35
C LEU A 9 3.58 -12.11 19.75
N GLY A 10 2.86 -11.59 18.75
CA GLY A 10 1.75 -10.66 18.97
C GLY A 10 2.16 -9.20 19.14
N THR A 11 3.47 -8.89 19.27
CA THR A 11 3.94 -7.50 19.44
C THR A 11 3.56 -6.65 18.24
N THR A 12 3.00 -5.46 18.52
CA THR A 12 2.73 -4.43 17.52
C THR A 12 4.03 -3.69 17.17
N ILE A 13 4.30 -3.56 15.88
CA ILE A 13 5.53 -2.95 15.34
C ILE A 13 5.22 -2.06 14.15
N HIS A 14 6.09 -1.11 13.88
CA HIS A 14 6.04 -0.23 12.70
C HIS A 14 7.44 0.11 12.21
N ASN A 15 7.57 0.90 11.13
CA ASN A 15 8.84 1.34 10.55
C ASN A 15 9.80 0.17 10.31
N ILE A 16 9.34 -0.84 9.59
CA ILE A 16 10.02 -2.12 9.43
C ILE A 16 11.02 -2.06 8.28
N GLU A 17 12.25 -2.52 8.52
CA GLU A 17 13.24 -2.74 7.46
C GLU A 17 12.92 -4.00 6.65
N LEU A 18 13.29 -3.97 5.38
CA LEU A 18 13.22 -5.14 4.49
C LEU A 18 14.60 -5.76 4.23
N VAL A 19 15.64 -4.95 4.34
CA VAL A 19 17.04 -5.35 4.20
C VAL A 19 17.80 -4.77 5.39
N PRO A 20 18.60 -5.57 6.11
CA PRO A 20 19.33 -5.09 7.28
C PRO A 20 20.19 -3.86 6.96
N GLY A 21 20.10 -2.82 7.78
CA GLY A 21 20.86 -1.58 7.66
C GLY A 21 20.38 -0.59 6.60
N LYS A 22 19.35 -0.93 5.82
CA LYS A 22 18.80 -0.02 4.78
C LYS A 22 17.85 1.04 5.35
N GLY A 23 17.40 0.87 6.58
CA GLY A 23 16.40 1.72 7.22
C GLY A 23 14.96 1.26 6.99
N GLY A 24 14.05 1.77 7.80
CA GLY A 24 12.64 1.40 7.76
C GLY A 24 11.94 1.82 6.47
N GLN A 25 11.25 0.88 5.84
CA GLN A 25 10.57 1.08 4.56
C GLN A 25 9.06 0.78 4.60
N MET A 26 8.63 -0.09 5.53
CA MET A 26 7.24 -0.56 5.61
C MET A 26 6.55 -0.04 6.87
N VAL A 27 5.22 0.09 6.82
CA VAL A 27 4.38 0.49 7.96
C VAL A 27 4.84 1.82 8.56
N ARG A 28 4.81 2.88 7.75
CA ARG A 28 5.29 4.23 8.12
C ARG A 28 4.21 5.30 8.10
N SER A 29 3.06 5.00 7.49
CA SER A 29 1.95 5.96 7.40
C SER A 29 1.37 6.28 8.78
N ALA A 30 0.73 7.43 8.91
CA ALA A 30 0.04 7.84 10.14
C ALA A 30 -0.93 6.74 10.61
N GLY A 31 -0.91 6.42 11.90
CA GLY A 31 -1.74 5.40 12.50
C GLY A 31 -1.45 3.95 12.09
N ALA A 32 -0.46 3.70 11.22
CA ALA A 32 -0.18 2.35 10.76
C ALA A 32 0.51 1.49 11.82
N ALA A 33 0.13 0.22 11.87
CA ALA A 33 0.72 -0.80 12.72
C ALA A 33 0.74 -2.16 12.01
N ALA A 34 1.74 -2.98 12.27
CA ALA A 34 1.84 -4.37 11.87
C ALA A 34 1.99 -5.25 13.10
N GLN A 35 1.71 -6.53 12.96
CA GLN A 35 1.79 -7.49 14.06
C GLN A 35 2.82 -8.58 13.76
N LEU A 36 3.68 -8.88 14.72
CA LEU A 36 4.61 -10.01 14.66
C LEU A 36 3.85 -11.31 14.96
N VAL A 37 3.69 -12.17 13.97
CA VAL A 37 2.87 -13.39 14.09
C VAL A 37 3.71 -14.61 14.47
N ALA A 38 4.83 -14.83 13.80
CA ALA A 38 5.68 -15.99 14.02
C ALA A 38 7.15 -15.65 13.77
N LYS A 39 8.03 -16.52 14.25
CA LYS A 39 9.46 -16.49 14.00
C LYS A 39 9.91 -17.89 13.66
N GLU A 40 10.50 -18.08 12.50
CA GLU A 40 10.92 -19.37 12.02
C GLU A 40 12.28 -19.25 11.32
N GLY A 41 13.26 -19.96 11.83
CA GLY A 41 14.63 -19.94 11.29
C GLY A 41 15.21 -18.52 11.24
N LEU A 42 15.53 -18.03 10.06
CA LEU A 42 16.12 -16.70 9.84
C LEU A 42 15.09 -15.59 9.56
N PHE A 43 13.79 -15.91 9.58
CA PHE A 43 12.72 -15.01 9.20
C PHE A 43 11.68 -14.82 10.30
N ALA A 44 11.10 -13.64 10.33
CA ALA A 44 9.88 -13.31 11.08
C ALA A 44 8.70 -13.18 10.12
N THR A 45 7.56 -13.78 10.46
CA THR A 45 6.30 -13.58 9.75
C THR A 45 5.58 -12.39 10.35
N VAL A 46 5.36 -11.38 9.54
CA VAL A 46 4.70 -10.13 9.93
C VAL A 46 3.39 -9.97 9.18
N ARG A 47 2.31 -9.71 9.92
CA ARG A 47 1.02 -9.33 9.37
C ARG A 47 0.97 -7.82 9.16
N MET A 48 0.88 -7.40 7.90
CA MET A 48 0.82 -6.00 7.50
C MET A 48 -0.59 -5.39 7.72
N PRO A 49 -0.74 -4.05 7.75
CA PRO A 49 -2.06 -3.40 7.81
C PRO A 49 -3.00 -3.83 6.67
N SER A 50 -2.46 -4.17 5.50
CA SER A 50 -3.22 -4.69 4.35
C SER A 50 -3.67 -6.14 4.49
N THR A 51 -3.46 -6.78 5.66
CA THR A 51 -3.67 -8.23 5.92
C THR A 51 -2.69 -9.18 5.22
N GLU A 52 -1.79 -8.67 4.38
CA GLU A 52 -0.71 -9.46 3.77
C GLU A 52 0.21 -10.02 4.86
N MET A 53 0.53 -11.32 4.79
CA MET A 53 1.55 -11.94 5.64
C MET A 53 2.86 -12.05 4.88
N ARG A 54 3.92 -11.48 5.45
CA ARG A 54 5.21 -11.36 4.81
C ARG A 54 6.35 -11.81 5.70
N LEU A 55 7.33 -12.48 5.09
CA LEU A 55 8.60 -12.82 5.72
C LEU A 55 9.54 -11.62 5.70
N VAL A 56 10.14 -11.34 6.85
CA VAL A 56 11.16 -10.30 7.04
C VAL A 56 12.36 -10.94 7.75
N PRO A 57 13.60 -10.73 7.30
CA PRO A 57 14.78 -11.26 7.99
C PRO A 57 14.85 -10.82 9.45
N LEU A 58 15.17 -11.71 10.38
CA LEU A 58 15.27 -11.40 11.82
C LEU A 58 16.32 -10.33 12.15
N LEU A 59 17.31 -10.14 11.29
CA LEU A 59 18.34 -9.11 11.45
C LEU A 59 17.81 -7.69 11.16
N CYS A 60 16.64 -7.57 10.51
CA CYS A 60 16.01 -6.28 10.22
C CYS A 60 15.54 -5.60 11.50
N MET A 61 15.67 -4.28 11.52
CA MET A 61 15.16 -3.45 12.61
C MET A 61 13.70 -3.06 12.37
N ALA A 62 12.98 -2.85 13.46
CA ALA A 62 11.63 -2.28 13.46
C ALA A 62 11.45 -1.47 14.75
N THR A 63 10.45 -0.62 14.81
CA THR A 63 10.08 0.14 16.00
C THR A 63 8.87 -0.51 16.67
N VAL A 64 8.90 -0.63 17.99
CA VAL A 64 7.77 -1.16 18.79
C VAL A 64 6.68 -0.12 18.88
N GLY A 65 5.43 -0.57 18.78
CA GLY A 65 4.25 0.26 18.90
C GLY A 65 3.64 0.63 17.54
N GLN A 66 2.84 1.66 17.52
CA GLN A 66 2.06 2.16 16.40
C GLN A 66 2.55 3.56 16.01
N VAL A 67 2.42 3.93 14.74
CA VAL A 67 2.70 5.29 14.28
C VAL A 67 1.65 6.23 14.85
N SER A 68 2.07 7.41 15.30
CA SER A 68 1.17 8.44 15.83
C SER A 68 0.19 9.00 14.77
N ASN A 69 -0.71 9.90 15.23
CA ASN A 69 -1.75 10.51 14.40
C ASN A 69 -2.79 9.48 13.89
N LEU A 70 -3.41 8.76 14.83
CA LEU A 70 -4.36 7.67 14.57
C LEU A 70 -5.60 8.15 13.81
N ASP A 71 -6.06 9.35 14.09
CA ASP A 71 -7.28 9.92 13.49
C ASP A 71 -7.07 10.51 12.09
N HIS A 72 -5.86 10.40 11.54
CA HIS A 72 -5.55 10.97 10.22
C HIS A 72 -6.45 10.40 9.12
N GLU A 73 -6.76 9.12 9.17
CA GLU A 73 -7.63 8.45 8.20
C GLU A 73 -9.08 8.97 8.27
N ASN A 74 -9.54 9.32 9.47
CA ASN A 74 -10.91 9.79 9.73
C ASN A 74 -11.10 11.28 9.42
N MET A 75 -10.02 12.01 9.10
CA MET A 75 -10.05 13.45 8.88
C MET A 75 -10.77 13.81 7.58
N ALA A 76 -11.93 14.44 7.67
CA ALA A 76 -12.61 15.00 6.52
C ALA A 76 -11.97 16.34 6.10
N ILE A 77 -11.54 16.43 4.85
CA ILE A 77 -10.95 17.67 4.29
C ILE A 77 -11.99 18.77 4.16
N GLY A 78 -13.24 18.40 3.90
CA GLY A 78 -14.41 19.29 3.85
C GLY A 78 -14.59 20.00 2.51
N LYS A 79 -13.58 20.67 1.98
CA LYS A 79 -13.68 21.45 0.74
C LYS A 79 -12.48 21.31 -0.19
N ALA A 80 -12.72 21.48 -1.49
CA ALA A 80 -11.69 21.40 -2.53
C ALA A 80 -10.53 22.40 -2.33
N GLY A 81 -10.83 23.62 -1.85
CA GLY A 81 -9.81 24.61 -1.56
C GLY A 81 -8.78 24.15 -0.52
N ARG A 82 -9.21 23.43 0.52
CA ARG A 82 -8.28 22.85 1.50
C ARG A 82 -7.37 21.79 0.87
N ALA A 83 -7.90 20.94 -0.02
CA ALA A 83 -7.11 19.98 -0.76
C ALA A 83 -6.06 20.69 -1.66
N ARG A 84 -6.44 21.82 -2.28
CA ARG A 84 -5.51 22.65 -3.07
C ARG A 84 -4.37 23.21 -2.22
N HIS A 85 -4.67 23.74 -1.04
CA HIS A 85 -3.66 24.24 -0.11
C HIS A 85 -2.70 23.13 0.40
N MET A 86 -3.16 21.87 0.42
CA MET A 86 -2.33 20.69 0.72
C MET A 86 -1.50 20.23 -0.48
N GLY A 87 -1.49 20.96 -1.59
CA GLY A 87 -0.74 20.64 -2.80
C GLY A 87 -1.41 19.64 -3.76
N LYS A 88 -2.64 19.19 -3.45
CA LYS A 88 -3.38 18.27 -4.33
C LYS A 88 -4.01 19.04 -5.47
N ARG A 89 -3.60 18.74 -6.71
CA ARG A 89 -4.25 19.30 -7.91
C ARG A 89 -5.50 18.51 -8.25
N PRO A 90 -6.48 19.14 -8.96
CA PRO A 90 -7.65 18.44 -9.49
C PRO A 90 -7.24 17.32 -10.45
N GLU A 91 -7.91 16.18 -10.34
CA GLU A 91 -7.78 15.07 -11.26
C GLU A 91 -9.01 14.98 -12.16
N ILE A 92 -8.78 14.80 -13.46
CA ILE A 92 -9.84 14.69 -14.46
C ILE A 92 -10.05 13.22 -14.77
N ARG A 93 -11.30 12.78 -14.80
CA ARG A 93 -11.68 11.43 -15.20
C ARG A 93 -11.40 11.22 -16.69
N GLY A 94 -10.95 10.03 -17.09
CA GLY A 94 -10.72 9.70 -18.50
C GLY A 94 -11.93 9.91 -19.41
N SER A 95 -13.15 9.70 -18.91
CA SER A 95 -14.41 9.95 -19.65
C SER A 95 -14.70 11.44 -19.91
N ALA A 96 -14.02 12.36 -19.22
CA ALA A 96 -14.14 13.81 -19.46
C ALA A 96 -13.02 14.35 -20.37
N MET A 97 -12.14 13.48 -20.84
CA MET A 97 -11.05 13.81 -21.76
C MET A 97 -11.48 13.62 -23.22
N ASN A 98 -10.66 14.11 -24.15
CA ASN A 98 -10.82 13.84 -25.57
C ASN A 98 -10.36 12.41 -25.92
N PRO A 99 -10.83 11.82 -27.05
CA PRO A 99 -10.40 10.47 -27.46
C PRO A 99 -8.89 10.33 -27.64
N VAL A 100 -8.19 11.40 -27.99
CA VAL A 100 -6.72 11.39 -28.14
C VAL A 100 -5.99 11.24 -26.78
N ASP A 101 -6.61 11.70 -25.70
CA ASP A 101 -5.96 11.75 -24.38
C ASP A 101 -6.21 10.49 -23.54
N HIS A 102 -7.35 9.82 -23.76
CA HIS A 102 -7.73 8.65 -22.97
C HIS A 102 -8.62 7.69 -23.77
N PRO A 103 -8.46 6.36 -23.62
CA PRO A 103 -9.34 5.37 -24.26
C PRO A 103 -10.84 5.51 -23.91
N HIS A 104 -11.17 6.16 -22.79
CA HIS A 104 -12.53 6.46 -22.38
C HIS A 104 -12.99 7.85 -22.82
N GLY A 105 -12.18 8.60 -23.54
CA GLY A 105 -12.48 9.94 -23.99
C GLY A 105 -13.51 9.99 -25.11
N GLY A 106 -14.19 11.13 -25.22
CA GLY A 106 -15.21 11.38 -26.21
C GLY A 106 -16.57 10.74 -25.90
N GLY A 107 -17.52 10.84 -26.85
CA GLY A 107 -18.87 10.36 -26.71
C GLY A 107 -19.77 11.31 -25.91
N GLU A 108 -21.05 10.92 -25.77
CA GLU A 108 -22.03 11.65 -24.97
C GLU A 108 -22.29 10.98 -23.64
N GLY A 109 -22.62 11.80 -22.63
CA GLY A 109 -22.93 11.35 -21.29
C GLY A 109 -21.76 10.66 -20.60
N LYS A 110 -22.00 9.48 -20.04
CA LYS A 110 -20.99 8.67 -19.34
C LYS A 110 -20.40 7.56 -20.24
N ALA A 111 -20.05 7.88 -21.45
CA ALA A 111 -19.31 6.97 -22.31
C ALA A 111 -17.91 6.65 -21.70
N PRO A 112 -17.30 5.48 -22.02
CA PRO A 112 -17.79 4.40 -22.87
C PRO A 112 -18.67 3.41 -22.08
N THR A 113 -19.82 3.07 -22.65
CA THR A 113 -20.69 2.04 -22.09
C THR A 113 -20.23 0.66 -22.57
N GLY A 114 -20.15 -0.31 -21.65
CA GLY A 114 -19.79 -1.70 -21.98
C GLY A 114 -18.30 -1.97 -22.18
N MET A 115 -17.45 -0.97 -22.12
CA MET A 115 -15.99 -1.16 -22.21
C MET A 115 -15.40 -1.43 -20.82
N PRO A 116 -14.54 -2.46 -20.65
CA PRO A 116 -13.81 -2.65 -19.39
C PRO A 116 -12.95 -1.42 -19.06
N PRO A 117 -12.84 -1.02 -17.77
CA PRO A 117 -12.03 0.13 -17.36
C PRO A 117 -10.59 0.02 -17.84
N LYS A 118 -10.09 1.05 -18.48
CA LYS A 118 -8.70 1.15 -19.00
C LYS A 118 -7.95 2.30 -18.37
N THR A 119 -6.63 2.14 -18.31
CA THR A 119 -5.71 3.22 -17.94
C THR A 119 -5.49 4.15 -19.13
N PRO A 120 -4.90 5.36 -18.96
CA PRO A 120 -4.53 6.24 -20.07
C PRO A 120 -3.67 5.57 -21.14
N TRP A 121 -2.91 4.56 -20.76
CA TRP A 121 -2.06 3.76 -21.69
C TRP A 121 -2.75 2.53 -22.28
N GLY A 122 -4.07 2.43 -22.17
CA GLY A 122 -4.86 1.36 -22.78
C GLY A 122 -4.83 0.02 -22.05
N LYS A 123 -4.14 -0.10 -20.92
CA LYS A 123 -4.11 -1.33 -20.12
C LYS A 123 -5.38 -1.45 -19.27
N THR A 124 -5.79 -2.68 -18.98
CA THR A 124 -6.89 -2.95 -18.05
C THR A 124 -6.60 -2.34 -16.69
N ALA A 125 -7.52 -1.49 -16.19
CA ALA A 125 -7.33 -0.79 -14.93
C ALA A 125 -7.65 -1.64 -13.70
N MET A 126 -8.53 -2.63 -13.82
CA MET A 126 -8.97 -3.48 -12.72
C MET A 126 -8.62 -4.95 -12.96
N GLY A 127 -8.27 -5.65 -11.89
CA GLY A 127 -8.01 -7.10 -11.90
C GLY A 127 -6.63 -7.52 -12.47
N LEU A 128 -5.89 -6.63 -13.12
CA LEU A 128 -4.59 -6.95 -13.67
C LEU A 128 -3.52 -7.01 -12.56
N ARG A 129 -2.86 -8.16 -12.46
CA ARG A 129 -1.70 -8.31 -11.55
C ARG A 129 -0.48 -7.58 -12.12
N THR A 130 -0.15 -6.43 -11.56
CA THR A 130 0.95 -5.58 -12.02
C THR A 130 2.29 -5.85 -11.35
N ARG A 131 2.33 -6.58 -10.22
CA ARG A 131 3.57 -6.91 -9.51
C ARG A 131 4.45 -7.85 -10.35
N ARG A 132 5.66 -7.39 -10.71
CA ARG A 132 6.63 -8.14 -11.52
C ARG A 132 7.85 -8.63 -10.75
N ASN A 133 8.08 -8.17 -9.52
CA ASN A 133 9.25 -8.54 -8.73
C ASN A 133 9.13 -9.97 -8.23
N LYS A 134 9.76 -10.92 -8.95
CA LYS A 134 9.75 -12.35 -8.62
C LYS A 134 10.59 -12.67 -7.38
N LEU A 135 11.70 -11.96 -7.17
CA LEU A 135 12.62 -12.21 -6.05
C LEU A 135 11.93 -12.00 -4.69
N THR A 136 11.19 -10.91 -4.53
CA THR A 136 10.49 -10.61 -3.29
C THR A 136 9.10 -11.25 -3.20
N GLN A 137 8.61 -11.86 -4.28
CA GLN A 137 7.34 -12.59 -4.28
C GLN A 137 7.37 -13.80 -3.35
N ARG A 138 8.48 -14.53 -3.30
CA ARG A 138 8.68 -15.67 -2.40
C ARG A 138 8.61 -15.33 -0.91
N LEU A 139 8.79 -14.04 -0.56
CA LEU A 139 8.69 -13.56 0.82
C LEU A 139 7.25 -13.25 1.24
N ILE A 140 6.26 -13.39 0.34
CA ILE A 140 4.84 -13.19 0.64
C ILE A 140 4.24 -14.58 0.90
N VAL A 141 3.93 -14.87 2.18
CA VAL A 141 3.31 -16.12 2.61
C VAL A 141 1.83 -16.13 2.23
N ARG A 142 1.13 -15.02 2.51
CA ARG A 142 -0.28 -14.86 2.18
C ARG A 142 -0.52 -13.49 1.56
N SER A 143 -1.05 -13.48 0.34
CA SER A 143 -1.44 -12.23 -0.33
C SER A 143 -2.64 -11.59 0.37
N ARG A 144 -2.75 -10.26 0.29
CA ARG A 144 -3.94 -9.51 0.75
C ARG A 144 -5.24 -9.90 0.04
N HIS A 145 -5.15 -10.54 -1.13
CA HIS A 145 -6.29 -11.00 -1.93
C HIS A 145 -6.54 -12.51 -1.80
N ALA A 146 -5.75 -13.23 -1.00
CA ALA A 146 -6.00 -14.64 -0.72
C ALA A 146 -7.26 -14.77 0.15
N LYS A 147 -8.24 -15.52 -0.35
CA LYS A 147 -9.42 -15.95 0.40
C LYS A 147 -9.04 -17.05 1.36
#